data_9272d3747191fe5099d09844c17e68bf
#
_entry.id   9272d3747191fe5099d09844c17e68bf
#
_cell.length_a   1.000
_cell.length_b   1.000
_cell.length_c   1.000
_cell.angle_alpha   90.00
_cell.angle_beta   90.00
_cell.angle_gamma   90.00
#
_symmetry.space_group_name_H-M   'P 1'
#
loop_
_entity.id
_entity.type
_entity.pdbx_description
1 polymer ?
#
loop_
_entity_poly.entity_id
_entity_poly.type
_entity_poly.pdbx_seq_one_letter_code
_entity_poly.pdbx_strand_id
1 'polypeptide(L)'
;MARLPRLTLPGHLHHVILRGNNRQPIFHGAEDFEALLTLLKDGAAKETVAVHAYVLMDNHFHLLVTPTTQDGLPRMMQAVGRRYVQYFNRRHARTGTLWEGRYRSTVLQPERYLLACMVYLDLNPVRAGLVQQPADYAWSSHAHWVGLRNERWLAPHA
;
A
#
# COMPACT_ATOMS: atom_id res chain seq x y z
N MET A 1 -16.01 -22.32 8.24
CA MET A 1 -14.60 -22.56 8.60
C MET A 1 -13.94 -21.24 8.97
N ALA A 2 -13.31 -21.21 10.12
CA ALA A 2 -12.60 -19.99 10.55
C ALA A 2 -11.39 -19.74 9.66
N ARG A 3 -11.14 -18.47 9.32
CA ARG A 3 -9.91 -18.09 8.62
C ARG A 3 -8.74 -18.15 9.59
N LEU A 4 -7.61 -18.65 9.10
CA LEU A 4 -6.37 -18.58 9.85
C LEU A 4 -5.92 -17.11 9.97
N PRO A 5 -5.35 -16.69 11.12
CA PRO A 5 -4.78 -15.37 11.25
C PRO A 5 -3.67 -15.17 10.22
N ARG A 6 -3.54 -13.94 9.70
CA ARG A 6 -2.39 -13.61 8.87
C ARG A 6 -1.17 -13.52 9.74
N LEU A 7 -0.06 -14.02 9.21
CA LEU A 7 1.21 -13.94 9.89
C LEU A 7 1.70 -12.49 9.90
N THR A 8 1.96 -11.97 11.09
CA THR A 8 2.65 -10.69 11.27
C THR A 8 3.83 -10.93 12.19
N LEU A 9 5.02 -10.64 11.69
CA LEU A 9 6.28 -10.77 12.44
C LEU A 9 6.85 -9.37 12.68
N PRO A 10 6.71 -8.83 13.91
CA PRO A 10 7.28 -7.51 14.22
C PRO A 10 8.78 -7.45 13.92
N GLY A 11 9.23 -6.33 13.40
CA GLY A 11 10.63 -6.12 13.02
C GLY A 11 11.04 -6.72 11.70
N HIS A 12 10.15 -7.45 11.02
CA HIS A 12 10.44 -8.06 9.72
C HIS A 12 9.73 -7.33 8.59
N LEU A 13 10.31 -7.41 7.39
CA LEU A 13 9.76 -6.79 6.19
C LEU A 13 8.55 -7.59 5.70
N HIS A 14 7.47 -6.87 5.38
CA HIS A 14 6.25 -7.46 4.82
C HIS A 14 5.91 -6.79 3.49
N HIS A 15 5.51 -7.60 2.52
CA HIS A 15 4.88 -7.14 1.29
C HIS A 15 3.37 -7.27 1.44
N VAL A 16 2.65 -6.15 1.32
CA VAL A 16 1.20 -6.07 1.54
C VAL A 16 0.52 -5.70 0.23
N ILE A 17 -0.58 -6.37 -0.09
CA ILE A 17 -1.41 -6.09 -1.26
C ILE A 17 -2.86 -6.01 -0.84
N LEU A 18 -3.59 -5.01 -1.34
CA LEU A 18 -5.04 -4.91 -1.20
C LEU A 18 -5.65 -4.59 -2.56
N ARG A 19 -6.68 -5.34 -2.92
CA ARG A 19 -7.25 -5.34 -4.28
C ARG A 19 -8.71 -4.96 -4.28
N GLY A 20 -9.14 -4.25 -5.35
CA GLY A 20 -10.54 -3.96 -5.57
C GLY A 20 -11.35 -5.21 -5.93
N ASN A 21 -12.58 -5.29 -5.42
CA ASN A 21 -13.50 -6.38 -5.69
C ASN A 21 -13.80 -6.45 -7.18
N ASN A 22 -13.79 -7.66 -7.74
CA ASN A 22 -14.05 -7.90 -9.16
C ASN A 22 -13.13 -7.06 -10.07
N ARG A 23 -11.91 -6.80 -9.62
CA ARG A 23 -10.89 -6.00 -10.32
C ARG A 23 -11.36 -4.59 -10.69
N GLN A 24 -12.37 -4.06 -10.00
CA GLN A 24 -12.87 -2.72 -10.26
C GLN A 24 -11.81 -1.67 -9.88
N PRO A 25 -11.81 -0.52 -10.56
CA PRO A 25 -10.95 0.58 -10.17
C PRO A 25 -11.26 1.04 -8.74
N ILE A 26 -10.22 1.38 -7.99
CA ILE A 26 -10.34 1.93 -6.65
C ILE A 26 -9.96 3.41 -6.59
N PHE A 27 -9.61 3.99 -7.72
CA PHE A 27 -9.30 5.41 -7.87
C PHE A 27 -9.94 5.92 -9.16
N HIS A 28 -10.57 7.10 -9.08
CA HIS A 28 -11.16 7.75 -10.24
C HIS A 28 -10.53 9.12 -10.55
N GLY A 29 -9.44 9.45 -9.84
CA GLY A 29 -8.74 10.70 -10.06
C GLY A 29 -7.70 10.94 -8.99
N ALA A 30 -6.93 12.03 -9.15
CA ALA A 30 -5.83 12.38 -8.24
C ALA A 30 -6.29 12.51 -6.78
N GLU A 31 -7.48 13.04 -6.55
CA GLU A 31 -7.99 13.22 -5.20
C GLU A 31 -8.17 11.90 -4.46
N ASP A 32 -8.55 10.84 -5.17
CA ASP A 32 -8.69 9.51 -4.56
C ASP A 32 -7.34 8.94 -4.16
N PHE A 33 -6.32 9.09 -5.01
CA PHE A 33 -4.95 8.68 -4.68
C PHE A 33 -4.44 9.42 -3.45
N GLU A 34 -4.65 10.73 -3.40
CA GLU A 34 -4.21 11.56 -2.28
C GLU A 34 -4.94 11.18 -0.99
N ALA A 35 -6.23 10.87 -1.07
CA ALA A 35 -7.00 10.43 0.09
C ALA A 35 -6.44 9.13 0.67
N LEU A 36 -6.14 8.14 -0.17
CA LEU A 36 -5.56 6.90 0.31
C LEU A 36 -4.16 7.12 0.91
N LEU A 37 -3.32 7.93 0.27
CA LEU A 37 -1.99 8.25 0.81
C LEU A 37 -2.09 8.90 2.19
N THR A 38 -3.01 9.82 2.39
CA THR A 38 -3.23 10.47 3.70
C THR A 38 -3.59 9.43 4.75
N LEU A 39 -4.51 8.51 4.42
CA LEU A 39 -4.90 7.45 5.34
C LEU A 39 -3.75 6.50 5.66
N LEU A 40 -2.91 6.19 4.68
CA LEU A 40 -1.72 5.34 4.89
C LEU A 40 -0.71 6.03 5.81
N LYS A 41 -0.46 7.33 5.61
CA LYS A 41 0.44 8.12 6.46
C LYS A 41 -0.04 8.13 7.91
N ASP A 42 -1.31 8.45 8.10
CA ASP A 42 -1.91 8.55 9.44
C ASP A 42 -1.94 7.18 10.13
N GLY A 43 -2.31 6.14 9.40
CA GLY A 43 -2.34 4.78 9.93
C GLY A 43 -0.96 4.26 10.31
N ALA A 44 0.04 4.52 9.48
CA ALA A 44 1.42 4.13 9.76
C ALA A 44 1.95 4.82 11.02
N ALA A 45 1.70 6.11 11.17
CA ALA A 45 2.11 6.86 12.35
C ALA A 45 1.41 6.36 13.61
N LYS A 46 0.09 6.15 13.53
CA LYS A 46 -0.71 5.73 14.68
C LYS A 46 -0.31 4.34 15.17
N GLU A 47 -0.10 3.40 14.25
CA GLU A 47 0.17 2.00 14.60
C GLU A 47 1.67 1.67 14.61
N THR A 48 2.51 2.65 14.44
CA THR A 48 3.98 2.51 14.45
C THR A 48 4.45 1.46 13.45
N VAL A 49 3.98 1.59 12.21
CA VAL A 49 4.39 0.76 11.08
C VAL A 49 5.31 1.59 10.20
N ALA A 50 6.53 1.12 9.97
CA ALA A 50 7.44 1.79 9.04
C ALA A 50 7.05 1.41 7.62
N VAL A 51 6.78 2.40 6.78
CA VAL A 51 6.48 2.19 5.36
C VAL A 51 7.71 2.57 4.55
N HIS A 52 8.24 1.61 3.80
CA HIS A 52 9.46 1.79 3.01
C HIS A 52 9.18 2.11 1.56
N ALA A 53 8.11 1.54 1.01
CA ALA A 53 7.76 1.76 -0.39
C ALA A 53 6.26 1.52 -0.60
N TYR A 54 5.72 2.13 -1.64
CA TYR A 54 4.34 1.91 -2.07
C TYR A 54 4.22 2.08 -3.58
N VAL A 55 3.19 1.48 -4.16
CA VAL A 55 2.70 1.82 -5.49
C VAL A 55 1.18 1.65 -5.49
N LEU A 56 0.47 2.69 -5.93
CA LEU A 56 -0.99 2.72 -6.02
C LEU A 56 -1.38 2.54 -7.48
N MET A 57 -1.88 1.34 -7.81
CA MET A 57 -2.35 1.02 -9.15
C MET A 57 -3.85 1.34 -9.26
N ASP A 58 -4.43 1.25 -10.46
CA ASP A 58 -5.83 1.60 -10.65
C ASP A 58 -6.82 0.72 -9.85
N ASN A 59 -6.52 -0.56 -9.66
CA ASN A 59 -7.43 -1.51 -9.00
C ASN A 59 -6.81 -2.24 -7.80
N HIS A 60 -5.60 -1.86 -7.37
CA HIS A 60 -4.95 -2.44 -6.20
C HIS A 60 -3.77 -1.56 -5.78
N PHE A 61 -3.21 -1.84 -4.61
CA PHE A 61 -1.98 -1.20 -4.20
C PHE A 61 -1.07 -2.16 -3.46
N HIS A 62 0.23 -1.86 -3.49
CA HIS A 62 1.28 -2.59 -2.79
C HIS A 62 1.97 -1.70 -1.79
N LEU A 63 2.35 -2.29 -0.65
CA LEU A 63 3.18 -1.64 0.36
C LEU A 63 4.34 -2.56 0.73
N LEU A 64 5.48 -1.97 1.05
CA LEU A 64 6.58 -2.64 1.76
C LEU A 64 6.69 -1.99 3.13
N VAL A 65 6.49 -2.76 4.18
CA VAL A 65 6.36 -2.24 5.54
C VAL A 65 7.10 -3.11 6.55
N THR A 66 7.49 -2.50 7.68
CA THR A 66 8.01 -3.21 8.85
C THR A 66 7.17 -2.81 10.05
N PRO A 67 6.30 -3.69 10.56
CA PRO A 67 5.54 -3.40 11.77
C PRO A 67 6.43 -3.51 13.01
N THR A 68 6.10 -2.74 14.05
CA THR A 68 6.80 -2.83 15.33
C THR A 68 6.06 -3.70 16.35
N THR A 69 4.76 -3.91 16.13
CA THR A 69 3.93 -4.75 17.00
C THR A 69 3.17 -5.78 16.18
N GLN A 70 2.70 -6.83 16.85
CA GLN A 70 1.96 -7.90 16.19
C GLN A 70 0.62 -7.41 15.61
N ASP A 71 -0.02 -6.46 16.29
CA ASP A 71 -1.36 -5.97 15.91
C ASP A 71 -1.32 -4.70 15.06
N GLY A 72 -0.17 -4.05 14.94
CA GLY A 72 -0.08 -2.74 14.27
C GLY A 72 -0.48 -2.79 12.81
N LEU A 73 0.06 -3.73 12.05
CA LEU A 73 -0.26 -3.86 10.63
C LEU A 73 -1.74 -4.23 10.40
N PRO A 74 -2.31 -5.23 11.09
CA PRO A 74 -3.74 -5.50 10.96
C PRO A 74 -4.63 -4.31 11.29
N ARG A 75 -4.33 -3.58 12.36
CA ARG A 75 -5.10 -2.39 12.75
C ARG A 75 -5.01 -1.29 11.71
N MET A 76 -3.80 -1.03 11.22
CA MET A 76 -3.57 -0.06 10.16
C MET A 76 -4.38 -0.39 8.92
N MET A 77 -4.27 -1.62 8.43
CA MET A 77 -4.95 -2.03 7.20
C MET A 77 -6.47 -2.04 7.35
N GLN A 78 -6.98 -2.44 8.50
CA GLN A 78 -8.42 -2.39 8.77
C GLN A 78 -8.95 -0.96 8.75
N ALA A 79 -8.26 -0.05 9.43
CA ALA A 79 -8.67 1.37 9.49
C ALA A 79 -8.57 2.04 8.12
N VAL A 80 -7.46 1.83 7.42
CA VAL A 80 -7.26 2.41 6.08
C VAL A 80 -8.33 1.90 5.11
N GLY A 81 -8.54 0.59 5.08
CA GLY A 81 -9.51 -0.01 4.16
C GLY A 81 -10.92 0.49 4.41
N ARG A 82 -11.34 0.52 5.69
CA ARG A 82 -12.68 0.96 6.07
C ARG A 82 -12.91 2.44 5.74
N ARG A 83 -11.97 3.30 6.12
CA ARG A 83 -12.09 4.74 5.91
C ARG A 83 -12.05 5.10 4.43
N TYR A 84 -11.23 4.40 3.66
CA TYR A 84 -11.16 4.65 2.23
C TYR A 84 -12.47 4.28 1.52
N VAL A 85 -13.09 3.15 1.89
CA VAL A 85 -14.41 2.77 1.32
C VAL A 85 -15.45 3.83 1.63
N GLN A 86 -15.49 4.33 2.87
CA GLN A 86 -16.43 5.39 3.26
C GLN A 86 -16.21 6.65 2.41
N TYR A 87 -14.97 7.07 2.24
CA TYR A 87 -14.60 8.21 1.40
C TYR A 87 -15.03 7.97 -0.05
N PHE A 88 -14.62 6.83 -0.62
CA PHE A 88 -14.84 6.51 -2.03
C PHE A 88 -16.32 6.40 -2.36
N ASN A 89 -17.09 5.72 -1.52
CA ASN A 89 -18.52 5.55 -1.72
C ASN A 89 -19.26 6.89 -1.62
N ARG A 90 -18.88 7.74 -0.67
CA ARG A 90 -19.48 9.07 -0.53
C ARG A 90 -19.18 9.93 -1.74
N ARG A 91 -17.92 9.96 -2.18
CA ARG A 91 -17.49 10.80 -3.29
C ARG A 91 -18.13 10.37 -4.62
N HIS A 92 -18.26 9.07 -4.85
CA HIS A 92 -18.70 8.53 -6.13
C HIS A 92 -20.12 7.99 -6.11
N ALA A 93 -20.92 8.35 -5.09
CA ALA A 93 -22.31 7.95 -4.94
C ALA A 93 -22.50 6.43 -5.07
N ARG A 94 -21.65 5.66 -4.37
CA ARG A 94 -21.65 4.20 -4.37
C ARG A 94 -22.09 3.66 -3.01
N THR A 95 -22.50 2.40 -3.00
CA THR A 95 -22.74 1.62 -1.79
C THR A 95 -22.05 0.27 -1.90
N GLY A 96 -21.87 -0.39 -0.75
CA GLY A 96 -21.34 -1.75 -0.73
C GLY A 96 -19.83 -1.81 -0.65
N THR A 97 -19.32 -3.02 -0.88
CA THR A 97 -17.90 -3.32 -0.71
C THR A 97 -17.06 -2.74 -1.86
N LEU A 98 -15.82 -2.40 -1.56
CA LEU A 98 -14.83 -1.98 -2.54
C LEU A 98 -13.72 -3.02 -2.68
N TRP A 99 -13.37 -3.70 -1.58
CA TRP A 99 -12.21 -4.60 -1.54
C TRP A 99 -12.58 -6.06 -1.79
N GLU A 100 -11.67 -6.77 -2.49
CA GLU A 100 -11.75 -8.21 -2.67
C GLU A 100 -11.22 -8.92 -1.41
N GLY A 101 -12.06 -8.99 -0.37
CA GLY A 101 -11.68 -9.58 0.89
C GLY A 101 -10.65 -8.75 1.65
N ARG A 102 -9.84 -9.43 2.47
CA ARG A 102 -8.83 -8.80 3.30
C ARG A 102 -7.51 -8.64 2.55
N TYR A 103 -6.62 -7.77 3.06
CA TYR A 103 -5.30 -7.62 2.50
C TYR A 103 -4.51 -8.92 2.55
N ARG A 104 -3.57 -9.09 1.62
CA ARG A 104 -2.60 -10.19 1.62
C ARG A 104 -1.26 -9.67 2.11
N SER A 105 -0.57 -10.47 2.90
CA SER A 105 0.72 -10.10 3.46
C SER A 105 1.69 -11.26 3.36
N THR A 106 2.90 -11.00 2.90
CA THR A 106 3.99 -11.97 2.80
C THR A 106 5.20 -11.43 3.53
N VAL A 107 5.73 -12.21 4.47
CA VAL A 107 6.98 -11.85 5.16
C VAL A 107 8.15 -12.16 4.22
N LEU A 108 9.04 -11.17 4.06
CA LEU A 108 10.21 -11.29 3.20
C LEU A 108 11.44 -11.61 4.04
N GLN A 109 11.96 -12.81 3.91
CA GLN A 109 13.16 -13.30 4.58
C GLN A 109 14.01 -14.09 3.57
N PRO A 110 15.31 -13.83 3.50
CA PRO A 110 16.04 -12.76 4.18
C PRO A 110 15.75 -11.38 3.59
N GLU A 111 16.06 -10.34 4.37
CA GLU A 111 15.77 -8.96 4.00
C GLU A 111 16.51 -8.48 2.75
N ARG A 112 17.51 -9.22 2.29
CA ARG A 112 18.18 -8.91 1.02
C ARG A 112 17.24 -8.86 -0.17
N TYR A 113 16.02 -9.41 -0.04
CA TYR A 113 15.00 -9.31 -1.08
C TYR A 113 14.29 -7.95 -1.11
N LEU A 114 14.57 -7.07 -0.15
CA LEU A 114 13.97 -5.74 -0.11
C LEU A 114 14.17 -4.99 -1.42
N LEU A 115 15.42 -4.92 -1.89
CA LEU A 115 15.73 -4.16 -3.10
C LEU A 115 15.03 -4.75 -4.33
N ALA A 116 15.04 -6.08 -4.46
CA ALA A 116 14.35 -6.75 -5.56
C ALA A 116 12.84 -6.46 -5.52
N CYS A 117 12.25 -6.46 -4.33
CA CYS A 117 10.83 -6.18 -4.18
C CYS A 117 10.51 -4.71 -4.45
N MET A 118 11.37 -3.77 -4.04
CA MET A 118 11.21 -2.36 -4.38
C MET A 118 11.25 -2.14 -5.89
N VAL A 119 12.17 -2.78 -6.58
CA VAL A 119 12.25 -2.71 -8.05
C VAL A 119 10.97 -3.27 -8.68
N TYR A 120 10.46 -4.38 -8.14
CA TYR A 120 9.19 -4.95 -8.60
C TYR A 120 8.04 -3.96 -8.45
N LEU A 121 7.92 -3.30 -7.30
CA LEU A 121 6.90 -2.28 -7.08
C LEU A 121 7.06 -1.10 -8.04
N ASP A 122 8.28 -0.61 -8.19
CA ASP A 122 8.57 0.55 -9.02
C ASP A 122 8.28 0.31 -10.51
N LEU A 123 8.46 -0.92 -10.97
CA LEU A 123 8.20 -1.30 -12.36
C LEU A 123 6.74 -1.67 -12.64
N ASN A 124 5.92 -1.81 -11.61
CA ASN A 124 4.52 -2.19 -11.79
C ASN A 124 3.76 -1.28 -12.76
N PRO A 125 3.84 0.06 -12.65
CA PRO A 125 3.16 0.93 -13.61
C PRO A 125 3.67 0.78 -15.04
N VAL A 126 4.96 0.50 -15.22
CA VAL A 126 5.56 0.26 -16.53
C VAL A 126 5.02 -1.03 -17.14
N ARG A 127 4.99 -2.10 -16.36
CA ARG A 127 4.46 -3.40 -16.82
C ARG A 127 2.97 -3.33 -17.16
N ALA A 128 2.23 -2.49 -16.44
CA ALA A 128 0.80 -2.29 -16.70
C ALA A 128 0.54 -1.38 -17.90
N GLY A 129 1.58 -0.82 -18.52
CA GLY A 129 1.45 0.06 -19.67
C GLY A 129 0.97 1.47 -19.35
N LEU A 130 1.02 1.87 -18.06
CA LEU A 130 0.53 3.20 -17.65
C LEU A 130 1.55 4.29 -17.91
N VAL A 131 2.84 3.97 -17.82
CA VAL A 131 3.95 4.89 -18.05
C VAL A 131 5.09 4.14 -18.74
N GLN A 132 6.04 4.89 -19.34
CA GLN A 132 7.22 4.29 -19.94
C GLN A 132 8.37 4.09 -18.96
N GLN A 133 8.46 4.96 -17.94
CA GLN A 133 9.52 4.90 -16.93
C GLN A 133 8.89 5.01 -15.54
N PRO A 134 9.49 4.36 -14.51
CA PRO A 134 8.95 4.46 -13.14
C PRO A 134 8.83 5.90 -12.65
N ALA A 135 9.76 6.77 -13.00
CA ALA A 135 9.75 8.17 -12.55
C ALA A 135 8.55 8.96 -13.08
N ASP A 136 7.91 8.50 -14.15
CA ASP A 136 6.73 9.17 -14.73
C ASP A 136 5.45 8.88 -13.97
N TYR A 137 5.44 7.90 -13.07
CA TYR A 137 4.25 7.53 -12.32
C TYR A 137 4.22 8.27 -10.98
N ALA A 138 3.22 9.11 -10.79
CA ALA A 138 3.11 9.98 -9.60
C ALA A 138 2.79 9.20 -8.31
N TRP A 139 2.10 8.06 -8.42
CA TRP A 139 1.51 7.37 -7.28
C TRP A 139 2.34 6.18 -6.82
N SER A 140 3.65 6.40 -6.74
CA SER A 140 4.62 5.42 -6.25
C SER A 140 5.72 6.14 -5.48
N SER A 141 6.37 5.40 -4.58
CA SER A 141 7.49 5.91 -3.79
C SER A 141 8.80 6.03 -4.59
N HIS A 142 8.82 5.57 -5.84
CA HIS A 142 10.02 5.60 -6.68
C HIS A 142 10.67 6.99 -6.73
N ALA A 143 9.85 8.04 -6.97
CA ALA A 143 10.37 9.40 -7.08
C ALA A 143 11.06 9.89 -5.80
N HIS A 144 10.60 9.46 -4.63
CA HIS A 144 11.28 9.76 -3.36
C HIS A 144 12.67 9.11 -3.30
N TRP A 145 12.75 7.81 -3.59
CA TRP A 145 14.00 7.06 -3.43
C TRP A 145 15.08 7.42 -4.45
N VAL A 146 14.70 7.97 -5.60
CA VAL A 146 15.66 8.47 -6.61
C VAL A 146 15.90 9.99 -6.49
N GLY A 147 15.37 10.63 -5.46
CA GLY A 147 15.67 12.05 -5.18
C GLY A 147 14.84 13.07 -5.94
N LEU A 148 13.79 12.65 -6.66
CA LEU A 148 12.95 13.57 -7.44
C LEU A 148 11.84 14.20 -6.59
N ARG A 149 11.54 13.62 -5.44
CA ARG A 149 10.48 14.09 -4.52
C ARG A 149 10.89 13.74 -3.10
N ASN A 150 10.38 14.48 -2.12
CA ASN A 150 10.66 14.22 -0.71
C ASN A 150 9.37 13.82 0.01
N GLU A 151 9.30 12.56 0.45
CA GLU A 151 8.19 12.03 1.23
C GLU A 151 8.71 11.57 2.59
N ARG A 152 8.72 12.49 3.54
CA ARG A 152 9.33 12.28 4.86
C ARG A 152 8.71 11.16 5.69
N TRP A 153 7.49 10.78 5.38
CA TRP A 153 6.80 9.70 6.11
C TRP A 153 7.35 8.31 5.75
N LEU A 154 8.09 8.20 4.64
CA LEU A 154 8.73 6.95 4.25
C LEU A 154 9.99 6.72 5.06
N ALA A 155 10.16 5.49 5.54
CA ALA A 155 11.29 5.10 6.37
C ALA A 155 12.32 4.32 5.54
N PRO A 156 13.61 4.65 5.65
CA PRO A 156 14.63 3.80 5.05
C PRO A 156 14.70 2.47 5.77
N HIS A 157 15.01 1.42 5.04
CA HIS A 157 15.30 0.13 5.63
C HIS A 157 16.80 0.00 5.86
N ALA A 158 17.17 -0.33 7.09
CA ALA A 158 18.57 -0.46 7.46
C ALA A 158 19.23 -1.70 6.86
#